data_8ab5e2c54628d524f6b5c9025575f9ac
#
_entry.id   8ab5e2c54628d524f6b5c9025575f9ac
#
_cell.length_a   1.000
_cell.length_b   1.000
_cell.length_c   1.000
_cell.angle_alpha   90.00
_cell.angle_beta   90.00
_cell.angle_gamma   90.00
#
_symmetry.space_group_name_H-M   'P 1'
#
loop_
_entity.id
_entity.type
_entity.pdbx_description
1 polymer ?
#
loop_
_entity_poly.entity_id
_entity_poly.type
_entity_poly.pdbx_seq_one_letter_code
_entity_poly.pdbx_strand_id
1 'polypeptide(L)'
;IACGVEYTSKLQKMFTDITLSAEINGKFSEYTKKNINGENGSPVDFSILVLTAGAWPLTQSSMTEFQLPTELEKNVSHFSTFYNGHHIGRKLTWLWHLSKADVKLNYLDKRYEFSVSLHQLGVLLLFNNVDAYSFRDIREHTGLNDLELKRVMKPMIDLSVFLVSTSGTLQDDTEVKLNMGFTNKRNKIKISSSLQTETHQENDATRRSVDEDRKLYLQASIVRVMKSRKSLTHTSLVQEVINQAKSRFNPSMPMIKKCIEQLLEKQYIQR
;
A
#
# COMPACT_ATOMS: atom_id res chain seq x y z
N ILE A 1 -9.67 -24.17 12.85
CA ILE A 1 -8.29 -24.77 12.79
C ILE A 1 -7.79 -24.86 11.34
N ALA A 2 -7.78 -23.89 10.52
CA ALA A 2 -7.41 -24.14 9.13
C ALA A 2 -6.44 -23.11 8.55
N CYS A 3 -6.00 -22.18 9.35
CA CYS A 3 -5.02 -21.21 8.90
C CYS A 3 -3.63 -21.71 9.31
N GLY A 4 -2.84 -22.27 8.39
CA GLY A 4 -1.52 -22.83 8.70
C GLY A 4 -0.58 -21.88 9.44
N VAL A 5 0.48 -22.41 10.03
CA VAL A 5 1.50 -21.69 10.84
C VAL A 5 2.05 -20.45 10.10
N GLU A 6 2.13 -20.52 8.79
CA GLU A 6 2.61 -19.40 7.97
C GLU A 6 1.67 -18.19 8.01
N TYR A 7 0.35 -18.43 7.90
CA TYR A 7 -0.65 -17.38 8.00
C TYR A 7 -0.66 -16.74 9.39
N THR A 8 -0.62 -17.56 10.46
CA THR A 8 -0.55 -17.05 11.83
C THR A 8 0.73 -16.28 12.11
N SER A 9 1.86 -16.70 11.55
CA SER A 9 3.13 -15.97 11.64
C SER A 9 3.08 -14.60 10.94
N LYS A 10 2.46 -14.52 9.74
CA LYS A 10 2.25 -13.24 9.05
C LYS A 10 1.33 -12.32 9.85
N LEU A 11 0.23 -12.83 10.39
CA LEU A 11 -0.66 -12.05 11.27
C LEU A 11 0.06 -11.56 12.53
N GLN A 12 0.85 -12.41 13.17
CA GLN A 12 1.62 -12.01 14.35
C GLN A 12 2.60 -10.87 14.03
N LYS A 13 3.26 -10.92 12.87
CA LYS A 13 4.11 -9.82 12.40
C LYS A 13 3.32 -8.54 12.17
N MET A 14 2.12 -8.63 11.60
CA MET A 14 1.25 -7.46 11.42
C MET A 14 0.92 -6.79 12.76
N PHE A 15 0.54 -7.55 13.79
CA PHE A 15 0.28 -7.01 15.12
C PHE A 15 1.54 -6.38 15.73
N THR A 16 2.68 -7.04 15.60
CA THR A 16 3.97 -6.51 16.06
C THR A 16 4.30 -5.19 15.34
N ASP A 17 4.11 -5.11 14.04
CA ASP A 17 4.36 -3.89 13.26
C ASP A 17 3.50 -2.71 13.73
N ILE A 18 2.22 -2.95 14.07
CA ILE A 18 1.32 -1.91 14.61
C ILE A 18 1.85 -1.39 15.94
N THR A 19 2.23 -2.29 16.85
CA THR A 19 2.77 -1.90 18.16
C THR A 19 4.08 -1.13 18.03
N LEU A 20 5.01 -1.64 17.21
CA LEU A 20 6.28 -0.96 16.93
C LEU A 20 6.08 0.40 16.25
N SER A 21 5.10 0.51 15.34
CA SER A 21 4.78 1.79 14.71
C SER A 21 4.32 2.83 15.74
N ALA A 22 3.51 2.44 16.72
CA ALA A 22 3.08 3.33 17.79
C ALA A 22 4.27 3.82 18.64
N GLU A 23 5.21 2.92 18.99
CA GLU A 23 6.43 3.27 19.71
C GLU A 23 7.34 4.21 18.88
N ILE A 24 7.50 3.93 17.59
CA ILE A 24 8.30 4.76 16.68
C ILE A 24 7.70 6.16 16.57
N ASN A 25 6.37 6.28 16.43
CA ASN A 25 5.69 7.57 16.40
C ASN A 25 5.89 8.36 17.69
N GLY A 26 5.83 7.70 18.86
CA GLY A 26 6.12 8.32 20.15
C GLY A 26 7.54 8.89 20.20
N LYS A 27 8.54 8.09 19.84
CA LYS A 27 9.95 8.50 19.77
C LYS A 27 10.18 9.63 18.76
N PHE A 28 9.52 9.55 17.60
CA PHE A 28 9.60 10.60 16.60
C PHE A 28 8.99 11.92 17.08
N SER A 29 7.86 11.87 17.76
CA SER A 29 7.25 13.06 18.37
C SER A 29 8.18 13.72 19.40
N GLU A 30 8.87 12.94 20.25
CA GLU A 30 9.89 13.47 21.16
C GLU A 30 11.10 14.05 20.43
N TYR A 31 11.58 13.36 19.39
CA TYR A 31 12.67 13.84 18.54
C TYR A 31 12.33 15.19 17.90
N THR A 32 11.10 15.30 17.37
CA THR A 32 10.62 16.52 16.74
C THR A 32 10.55 17.67 17.74
N LYS A 33 10.03 17.43 18.93
CA LYS A 33 9.95 18.43 20.01
C LYS A 33 11.34 18.92 20.46
N LYS A 34 12.35 18.04 20.50
CA LYS A 34 13.70 18.38 20.94
C LYS A 34 14.52 19.11 19.88
N ASN A 35 14.39 18.70 18.60
CA ASN A 35 15.31 19.15 17.55
C ASN A 35 14.68 20.19 16.61
N ILE A 36 13.34 20.34 16.62
CA ILE A 36 12.61 21.16 15.65
C ILE A 36 11.79 22.25 16.39
N ASN A 37 12.02 22.47 17.70
CA ASN A 37 11.43 23.55 18.48
C ASN A 37 11.97 24.91 17.99
N GLY A 38 11.26 25.53 17.06
CA GLY A 38 11.56 26.83 16.47
C GLY A 38 10.64 27.08 15.27
N GLU A 39 10.84 28.19 14.58
CA GLU A 39 10.07 28.63 13.39
C GLU A 39 9.98 27.61 12.22
N ASN A 40 10.69 26.48 12.32
CA ASN A 40 10.70 25.38 11.37
C ASN A 40 9.81 24.19 11.74
N GLY A 41 9.02 24.26 12.80
CA GLY A 41 8.06 23.21 13.16
C GLY A 41 7.00 23.05 12.07
N SER A 42 6.81 21.84 11.57
CA SER A 42 5.72 21.59 10.62
C SER A 42 4.37 21.72 11.35
N PRO A 43 3.43 22.52 10.82
CA PRO A 43 2.10 22.64 11.40
C PRO A 43 1.23 21.38 11.18
N VAL A 44 1.79 20.36 10.49
CA VAL A 44 1.09 19.14 10.11
C VAL A 44 1.30 18.06 11.17
N ASP A 45 0.22 17.54 11.72
CA ASP A 45 0.24 16.34 12.55
C ASP A 45 0.54 15.12 11.66
N PHE A 46 1.61 14.41 11.97
CA PHE A 46 2.19 13.40 11.09
C PHE A 46 2.44 12.10 11.85
N SER A 47 1.81 11.02 11.40
CA SER A 47 2.00 9.68 11.94
C SER A 47 2.25 8.66 10.84
N ILE A 48 3.04 7.63 11.16
CA ILE A 48 3.49 6.63 10.19
C ILE A 48 3.24 5.23 10.71
N LEU A 49 2.85 4.34 9.80
CA LEU A 49 2.85 2.90 10.01
C LEU A 49 4.06 2.30 9.30
N VAL A 50 5.00 1.75 10.06
CA VAL A 50 6.17 1.05 9.55
C VAL A 50 5.85 -0.43 9.46
N LEU A 51 5.76 -0.95 8.24
CA LEU A 51 5.28 -2.29 7.96
C LEU A 51 6.40 -3.17 7.44
N THR A 52 6.46 -4.41 7.89
CA THR A 52 7.45 -5.40 7.42
C THR A 52 7.09 -5.89 6.02
N ALA A 53 8.01 -5.74 5.07
CA ALA A 53 7.82 -6.23 3.71
C ALA A 53 7.51 -7.73 3.69
N GLY A 54 6.52 -8.14 2.88
CA GLY A 54 6.09 -9.53 2.74
C GLY A 54 5.22 -10.08 3.86
N ALA A 55 5.05 -9.37 4.99
CA ALA A 55 4.09 -9.75 6.02
C ALA A 55 2.67 -9.29 5.68
N TRP A 56 2.55 -8.12 5.08
CA TRP A 56 1.28 -7.51 4.69
C TRP A 56 0.94 -7.86 3.25
N PRO A 57 -0.34 -8.11 2.92
CA PRO A 57 -0.80 -8.34 1.56
C PRO A 57 -0.90 -7.02 0.79
N LEU A 58 0.20 -6.27 0.77
CA LEU A 58 0.29 -5.00 0.06
C LEU A 58 0.96 -5.25 -1.27
N THR A 59 0.23 -5.06 -2.34
CA THR A 59 0.80 -4.98 -3.68
C THR A 59 1.56 -3.67 -3.81
N GLN A 60 2.80 -3.75 -4.28
CA GLN A 60 3.47 -2.56 -4.77
C GLN A 60 2.66 -2.10 -5.99
N SER A 61 1.85 -1.08 -5.79
CA SER A 61 1.22 -0.37 -6.91
C SER A 61 2.33 0.01 -7.89
N SER A 62 2.07 -0.20 -9.18
CA SER A 62 2.95 0.25 -10.25
C SER A 62 3.46 1.65 -9.90
N MET A 63 4.80 1.81 -9.90
CA MET A 63 5.47 3.05 -9.49
C MET A 63 4.99 4.21 -10.36
N THR A 64 3.90 4.83 -9.98
CA THR A 64 3.58 6.16 -10.44
C THR A 64 4.43 7.13 -9.65
N GLU A 65 5.16 7.96 -10.35
CA GLU A 65 5.99 9.02 -9.78
C GLU A 65 5.08 10.11 -9.20
N PHE A 66 4.47 9.84 -8.03
CA PHE A 66 3.70 10.85 -7.33
C PHE A 66 4.65 11.91 -6.76
N GLN A 67 4.46 13.15 -7.17
CA GLN A 67 5.18 14.29 -6.61
C GLN A 67 4.56 14.68 -5.28
N LEU A 68 5.36 14.50 -4.21
CA LEU A 68 4.91 14.83 -2.87
C LEU A 68 4.76 16.35 -2.74
N PRO A 69 3.64 16.86 -2.17
CA PRO A 69 3.49 18.27 -1.88
C PRO A 69 4.61 18.80 -0.97
N THR A 70 5.10 20.00 -1.25
CA THR A 70 6.21 20.63 -0.53
C THR A 70 5.96 20.79 0.97
N GLU A 71 4.68 20.96 1.35
CA GLU A 71 4.22 21.03 2.74
C GLU A 71 4.52 19.76 3.53
N LEU A 72 4.58 18.60 2.86
CA LEU A 72 4.83 17.30 3.47
C LEU A 72 6.28 16.83 3.37
N GLU A 73 7.06 17.38 2.43
CA GLU A 73 8.45 16.96 2.19
C GLU A 73 9.31 17.05 3.45
N LYS A 74 9.15 18.12 4.22
CA LYS A 74 9.89 18.32 5.47
C LYS A 74 9.63 17.19 6.47
N ASN A 75 8.37 16.81 6.65
CA ASN A 75 7.97 15.76 7.59
C ASN A 75 8.53 14.40 7.17
N VAL A 76 8.44 14.08 5.88
CA VAL A 76 8.96 12.84 5.30
C VAL A 76 10.47 12.78 5.43
N SER A 77 11.17 13.88 5.13
CA SER A 77 12.62 13.97 5.27
C SER A 77 13.08 13.84 6.72
N HIS A 78 12.43 14.54 7.65
CA HIS A 78 12.74 14.46 9.08
C HIS A 78 12.53 13.04 9.62
N PHE A 79 11.42 12.39 9.23
CA PHE A 79 11.20 11.01 9.62
C PHE A 79 12.22 10.05 9.01
N SER A 80 12.56 10.22 7.74
CA SER A 80 13.58 9.38 7.08
C SER A 80 14.93 9.48 7.77
N THR A 81 15.34 10.70 8.13
CA THR A 81 16.58 10.95 8.89
C THR A 81 16.54 10.30 10.27
N PHE A 82 15.45 10.51 11.01
CA PHE A 82 15.24 9.90 12.31
C PHE A 82 15.28 8.38 12.24
N TYR A 83 14.55 7.77 11.31
CA TYR A 83 14.46 6.33 11.16
C TYR A 83 15.79 5.70 10.77
N ASN A 84 16.51 6.28 9.80
CA ASN A 84 17.80 5.78 9.35
C ASN A 84 18.87 5.89 10.45
N GLY A 85 18.78 6.89 11.31
CA GLY A 85 19.67 7.04 12.47
C GLY A 85 19.44 5.95 13.54
N HIS A 86 18.22 5.42 13.66
CA HIS A 86 17.88 4.41 14.65
C HIS A 86 17.92 2.97 14.12
N HIS A 87 17.85 2.78 12.80
CA HIS A 87 17.76 1.48 12.16
C HIS A 87 18.75 1.31 11.02
N ILE A 88 19.98 0.93 11.36
CA ILE A 88 21.05 0.68 10.39
C ILE A 88 20.70 -0.55 9.54
N GLY A 89 20.86 -0.45 8.22
CA GLY A 89 20.66 -1.56 7.27
C GLY A 89 19.22 -1.80 6.86
N ARG A 90 18.25 -0.96 7.26
CA ARG A 90 16.86 -1.02 6.81
C ARG A 90 16.60 0.06 5.76
N LYS A 91 15.84 -0.29 4.72
CA LYS A 91 15.41 0.64 3.68
C LYS A 91 13.91 0.90 3.81
N LEU A 92 13.50 2.16 3.86
CA LEU A 92 12.10 2.55 3.78
C LEU A 92 11.65 2.64 2.32
N THR A 93 10.45 2.15 2.07
CA THR A 93 9.74 2.35 0.80
C THR A 93 8.38 2.95 1.14
N TRP A 94 8.10 4.13 0.59
CA TRP A 94 6.87 4.86 0.85
C TRP A 94 5.72 4.31 0.02
N LEU A 95 4.57 4.09 0.64
CA LEU A 95 3.35 3.61 0.00
C LEU A 95 2.32 4.74 -0.05
N TRP A 96 2.56 5.71 -0.92
CA TRP A 96 1.77 6.94 -1.03
C TRP A 96 0.29 6.67 -1.29
N HIS A 97 -0.02 5.68 -2.11
CA HIS A 97 -1.39 5.29 -2.46
C HIS A 97 -2.23 4.79 -1.28
N LEU A 98 -1.60 4.33 -0.19
CA LEU A 98 -2.28 3.88 1.03
C LEU A 98 -2.38 4.99 2.09
N SER A 99 -1.70 6.11 1.89
CA SER A 99 -1.65 7.21 2.84
C SER A 99 -2.95 8.02 2.81
N LYS A 100 -3.35 8.53 3.98
CA LYS A 100 -4.57 9.31 4.18
C LYS A 100 -4.24 10.60 4.92
N ALA A 101 -5.08 11.60 4.74
CA ALA A 101 -4.99 12.87 5.44
C ALA A 101 -6.38 13.40 5.80
N ASP A 102 -6.44 14.12 6.91
CA ASP A 102 -7.61 14.90 7.29
C ASP A 102 -7.30 16.38 7.04
N VAL A 103 -8.12 17.02 6.19
CA VAL A 103 -7.93 18.39 5.71
C VAL A 103 -9.07 19.25 6.19
N LYS A 104 -8.76 20.39 6.80
CA LYS A 104 -9.74 21.42 7.16
C LYS A 104 -9.82 22.45 6.04
N LEU A 105 -11.01 22.70 5.54
CA LEU A 105 -11.26 23.74 4.55
C LEU A 105 -11.44 25.07 5.26
N ASN A 106 -10.58 26.04 4.96
CA ASN A 106 -10.57 27.35 5.62
C ASN A 106 -11.19 28.47 4.76
N TYR A 107 -11.51 28.18 3.48
CA TYR A 107 -12.05 29.15 2.53
C TYR A 107 -13.58 29.26 2.55
N LEU A 108 -14.26 28.43 3.34
CA LEU A 108 -15.72 28.39 3.48
C LEU A 108 -16.16 28.95 4.82
N ASP A 109 -17.33 29.58 4.88
CA ASP A 109 -17.93 30.10 6.12
C ASP A 109 -18.13 28.99 7.16
N LYS A 110 -18.59 27.83 6.69
CA LYS A 110 -18.75 26.63 7.50
C LYS A 110 -17.49 25.78 7.46
N ARG A 111 -16.99 25.40 8.64
CA ARG A 111 -15.81 24.56 8.76
C ARG A 111 -16.14 23.13 8.33
N TYR A 112 -15.47 22.66 7.30
CA TYR A 112 -15.53 21.27 6.85
C TYR A 112 -14.19 20.57 7.07
N GLU A 113 -14.27 19.29 7.39
CA GLU A 113 -13.12 18.39 7.55
C GLU A 113 -13.28 17.26 6.55
N PHE A 114 -12.32 17.14 5.63
CA PHE A 114 -12.28 16.09 4.61
C PHE A 114 -11.26 15.04 4.97
N SER A 115 -11.69 13.78 5.00
CA SER A 115 -10.79 12.64 5.05
C SER A 115 -10.51 12.16 3.63
N VAL A 116 -9.29 12.35 3.15
CA VAL A 116 -8.87 12.15 1.75
C VAL A 116 -7.69 11.22 1.64
N SER A 117 -7.45 10.66 0.45
CA SER A 117 -6.18 9.99 0.15
C SER A 117 -5.06 11.03 -0.04
N LEU A 118 -3.81 10.60 0.07
CA LEU A 118 -2.68 11.50 -0.15
C LEU A 118 -2.66 12.08 -1.58
N HIS A 119 -3.06 11.30 -2.58
CA HIS A 119 -3.19 11.80 -3.95
C HIS A 119 -4.26 12.88 -4.07
N GLN A 120 -5.41 12.72 -3.39
CA GLN A 120 -6.44 13.77 -3.33
C GLN A 120 -5.95 15.01 -2.59
N LEU A 121 -5.19 14.84 -1.51
CA LEU A 121 -4.55 15.94 -0.80
C LEU A 121 -3.61 16.71 -1.73
N GLY A 122 -2.76 16.00 -2.50
CA GLY A 122 -1.85 16.64 -3.46
C GLY A 122 -2.57 17.53 -4.46
N VAL A 123 -3.72 17.05 -4.98
CA VAL A 123 -4.55 17.87 -5.86
C VAL A 123 -5.15 19.07 -5.13
N LEU A 124 -5.68 18.89 -3.90
CA LEU A 124 -6.31 19.99 -3.13
C LEU A 124 -5.31 21.09 -2.78
N LEU A 125 -4.07 20.74 -2.43
CA LEU A 125 -3.05 21.70 -2.03
C LEU A 125 -2.62 22.63 -3.18
N LEU A 126 -2.74 22.21 -4.43
CA LEU A 126 -2.47 23.08 -5.59
C LEU A 126 -3.37 24.32 -5.58
N PHE A 127 -4.62 24.16 -5.17
CA PHE A 127 -5.61 25.25 -5.13
C PHE A 127 -5.43 26.22 -3.95
N ASN A 128 -4.40 26.08 -3.13
CA ASN A 128 -4.06 27.10 -2.13
C ASN A 128 -3.55 28.40 -2.75
N ASN A 129 -2.95 28.32 -3.93
CA ASN A 129 -2.29 29.44 -4.58
C ASN A 129 -3.03 29.97 -5.82
N VAL A 130 -3.83 29.13 -6.45
CA VAL A 130 -4.53 29.43 -7.72
C VAL A 130 -5.93 28.84 -7.69
N ASP A 131 -6.92 29.59 -8.15
CA ASP A 131 -8.33 29.20 -8.10
C ASP A 131 -8.75 28.20 -9.20
N ALA A 132 -7.97 28.11 -10.28
CA ALA A 132 -8.26 27.27 -11.43
C ALA A 132 -7.00 26.69 -12.04
N TYR A 133 -7.05 25.41 -12.41
CA TYR A 133 -6.01 24.71 -13.16
C TYR A 133 -6.61 23.98 -14.35
N SER A 134 -5.81 23.78 -15.42
CA SER A 134 -6.16 22.79 -16.44
C SER A 134 -5.89 21.37 -15.92
N PHE A 135 -6.57 20.38 -16.46
CA PHE A 135 -6.34 18.97 -16.11
C PHE A 135 -4.88 18.56 -16.40
N ARG A 136 -4.29 19.11 -17.46
CA ARG A 136 -2.86 18.93 -17.79
C ARG A 136 -1.96 19.44 -16.68
N ASP A 137 -2.18 20.67 -16.20
CA ASP A 137 -1.33 21.27 -15.16
C ASP A 137 -1.40 20.49 -13.86
N ILE A 138 -2.60 20.02 -13.48
CA ILE A 138 -2.77 19.15 -12.30
C ILE A 138 -1.97 17.87 -12.45
N ARG A 139 -1.98 17.26 -13.64
CA ARG A 139 -1.21 16.05 -13.95
C ARG A 139 0.29 16.29 -13.82
N GLU A 140 0.80 17.37 -14.39
CA GLU A 140 2.20 17.75 -14.35
C GLU A 140 2.69 18.03 -12.92
N HIS A 141 1.89 18.75 -12.13
CA HIS A 141 2.25 19.08 -10.74
C HIS A 141 2.15 17.88 -9.79
N THR A 142 1.26 16.93 -10.05
CA THR A 142 1.10 15.76 -9.18
C THR A 142 1.94 14.56 -9.62
N GLY A 143 2.41 14.51 -10.85
CA GLY A 143 3.11 13.37 -11.44
C GLY A 143 2.23 12.13 -11.66
N LEU A 144 0.92 12.23 -11.42
CA LEU A 144 -0.01 11.13 -11.61
C LEU A 144 -0.29 10.90 -13.10
N ASN A 145 -0.44 9.64 -13.50
CA ASN A 145 -0.89 9.34 -14.84
C ASN A 145 -2.38 9.68 -15.04
N ASP A 146 -2.82 9.79 -16.29
CA ASP A 146 -4.18 10.17 -16.67
C ASP A 146 -5.27 9.33 -16.00
N LEU A 147 -5.05 8.00 -15.95
CA LEU A 147 -6.03 7.08 -15.40
C LEU A 147 -6.18 7.26 -13.88
N GLU A 148 -5.08 7.40 -13.19
CA GLU A 148 -5.05 7.61 -11.74
C GLU A 148 -5.59 8.97 -11.36
N LEU A 149 -5.20 10.03 -12.07
CA LEU A 149 -5.70 11.37 -11.82
C LEU A 149 -7.22 11.44 -12.00
N LYS A 150 -7.76 10.84 -13.06
CA LYS A 150 -9.23 10.75 -13.27
C LYS A 150 -9.93 10.02 -12.12
N ARG A 151 -9.33 8.93 -11.63
CA ARG A 151 -9.86 8.17 -10.46
C ARG A 151 -9.81 8.98 -9.17
N VAL A 152 -8.74 9.73 -8.96
CA VAL A 152 -8.54 10.59 -7.78
C VAL A 152 -9.53 11.74 -7.76
N MET A 153 -9.74 12.39 -8.92
CA MET A 153 -10.59 13.59 -9.04
C MET A 153 -12.09 13.27 -9.08
N LYS A 154 -12.48 12.13 -9.67
CA LYS A 154 -13.89 11.79 -9.83
C LYS A 154 -14.73 11.92 -8.56
N PRO A 155 -14.36 11.35 -7.39
CA PRO A 155 -15.15 11.50 -6.17
C PRO A 155 -15.25 12.94 -5.67
N MET A 156 -14.24 13.77 -5.93
CA MET A 156 -14.26 15.20 -5.55
C MET A 156 -15.16 16.03 -6.46
N ILE A 157 -15.23 15.67 -7.75
CA ILE A 157 -16.15 16.27 -8.70
C ILE A 157 -17.59 15.83 -8.41
N ASP A 158 -17.81 14.54 -8.15
CA ASP A 158 -19.13 13.97 -7.82
C ASP A 158 -19.72 14.62 -6.55
N LEU A 159 -18.86 14.97 -5.58
CA LEU A 159 -19.23 15.71 -4.37
C LEU A 159 -19.32 17.23 -4.59
N SER A 160 -19.06 17.71 -5.80
CA SER A 160 -19.03 19.14 -6.13
C SER A 160 -18.00 19.95 -5.32
N VAL A 161 -16.91 19.34 -4.89
CA VAL A 161 -15.76 20.05 -4.32
C VAL A 161 -15.03 20.81 -5.41
N PHE A 162 -14.91 20.20 -6.60
CA PHE A 162 -14.43 20.84 -7.81
C PHE A 162 -15.56 21.02 -8.83
N LEU A 163 -15.52 22.16 -9.53
CA LEU A 163 -16.33 22.45 -10.68
C LEU A 163 -15.48 22.27 -11.94
N VAL A 164 -16.02 21.61 -12.94
CA VAL A 164 -15.34 21.36 -14.22
C VAL A 164 -16.10 22.04 -15.36
N SER A 165 -15.37 22.58 -16.34
CA SER A 165 -15.95 23.32 -17.45
C SER A 165 -16.74 22.45 -18.45
N THR A 166 -16.55 21.13 -18.42
CA THR A 166 -17.16 20.18 -19.36
C THR A 166 -17.94 19.08 -18.62
N SER A 167 -19.14 18.78 -19.08
CA SER A 167 -20.00 17.70 -18.54
C SER A 167 -19.63 16.30 -19.04
N GLY A 168 -18.38 16.07 -19.47
CA GLY A 168 -17.95 14.82 -20.09
C GLY A 168 -16.64 14.26 -19.52
N THR A 169 -15.92 13.54 -20.35
CA THR A 169 -14.61 12.99 -20.01
C THR A 169 -13.60 14.12 -19.79
N LEU A 170 -12.88 14.09 -18.69
CA LEU A 170 -11.79 15.04 -18.43
C LEU A 170 -10.73 14.93 -19.53
N GLN A 171 -10.47 16.04 -20.22
CA GLN A 171 -9.44 16.21 -21.25
C GLN A 171 -8.38 17.18 -20.75
N ASP A 172 -7.23 17.21 -21.41
CA ASP A 172 -6.09 18.04 -21.03
C ASP A 172 -6.45 19.53 -20.84
N ASP A 173 -7.35 20.07 -21.66
CA ASP A 173 -7.77 21.46 -21.62
C ASP A 173 -8.99 21.70 -20.70
N THR A 174 -9.48 20.66 -19.99
CA THR A 174 -10.60 20.84 -19.06
C THR A 174 -10.17 21.69 -17.89
N GLU A 175 -10.83 22.84 -17.72
CA GLU A 175 -10.62 23.72 -16.57
C GLU A 175 -11.31 23.17 -15.34
N VAL A 176 -10.55 23.09 -14.25
CA VAL A 176 -11.00 22.64 -12.92
C VAL A 176 -10.90 23.80 -11.96
N LYS A 177 -11.99 24.10 -11.26
CA LYS A 177 -12.06 25.19 -10.27
C LYS A 177 -12.49 24.66 -8.91
N LEU A 178 -11.97 25.28 -7.86
CA LEU A 178 -12.46 25.01 -6.51
C LEU A 178 -13.85 25.61 -6.33
N ASN A 179 -14.79 24.85 -5.77
CA ASN A 179 -16.16 25.34 -5.53
C ASN A 179 -16.22 26.19 -4.25
N MET A 180 -16.16 27.49 -4.40
CA MET A 180 -16.28 28.44 -3.29
C MET A 180 -17.69 28.47 -2.64
N GLY A 181 -18.69 27.93 -3.31
CA GLY A 181 -20.05 27.80 -2.80
C GLY A 181 -20.38 26.41 -2.26
N PHE A 182 -19.38 25.59 -1.96
CA PHE A 182 -19.59 24.23 -1.48
C PHE A 182 -20.40 24.21 -0.18
N THR A 183 -21.49 23.43 -0.18
CA THR A 183 -22.33 23.22 1.01
C THR A 183 -22.67 21.75 1.19
N ASN A 184 -22.59 21.27 2.43
CA ASN A 184 -22.98 19.90 2.77
C ASN A 184 -23.67 19.87 4.15
N LYS A 185 -24.58 18.92 4.35
CA LYS A 185 -25.24 18.71 5.64
C LYS A 185 -24.24 18.27 6.71
N ARG A 186 -23.26 17.43 6.36
CA ARG A 186 -22.23 16.91 7.26
C ARG A 186 -20.98 17.76 7.21
N ASN A 187 -20.39 18.03 8.39
CA ASN A 187 -19.14 18.78 8.48
C ASN A 187 -17.90 17.88 8.25
N LYS A 188 -18.00 16.59 8.64
CA LYS A 188 -16.96 15.61 8.37
C LYS A 188 -17.38 14.75 7.19
N ILE A 189 -16.57 14.77 6.14
CA ILE A 189 -16.85 14.11 4.88
C ILE A 189 -15.66 13.23 4.51
N LYS A 190 -15.90 11.93 4.39
CA LYS A 190 -14.90 11.00 3.89
C LYS A 190 -15.04 10.90 2.38
N ILE A 191 -14.03 11.35 1.65
CA ILE A 191 -13.97 11.22 0.20
C ILE A 191 -13.36 9.85 -0.11
N SER A 192 -14.20 8.88 -0.45
CA SER A 192 -13.73 7.55 -0.83
C SER A 192 -13.02 7.63 -2.18
N SER A 193 -11.74 7.28 -2.23
CA SER A 193 -11.10 7.05 -3.51
C SER A 193 -11.54 5.67 -4.01
N SER A 194 -11.95 5.58 -5.27
CA SER A 194 -12.24 4.31 -5.94
C SER A 194 -11.01 3.38 -6.05
N LEU A 195 -9.85 3.84 -5.59
CA LEU A 195 -8.61 3.07 -5.47
C LEU A 195 -8.65 1.98 -4.39
N GLN A 196 -9.67 1.98 -3.51
CA GLN A 196 -9.82 0.95 -2.47
C GLN A 196 -10.66 -0.27 -2.91
N THR A 197 -11.21 -0.27 -4.11
CA THR A 197 -11.76 -1.49 -4.71
C THR A 197 -10.57 -2.31 -5.20
N GLU A 198 -10.30 -3.43 -4.51
CA GLU A 198 -9.32 -4.42 -4.97
C GLU A 198 -9.55 -4.69 -6.45
N THR A 199 -8.57 -4.33 -7.26
CA THR A 199 -8.64 -4.66 -8.69
C THR A 199 -8.50 -6.17 -8.84
N HIS A 200 -9.19 -6.79 -9.80
CA HIS A 200 -9.01 -8.21 -10.12
C HIS A 200 -7.53 -8.57 -10.29
N GLN A 201 -6.70 -7.62 -10.75
CA GLN A 201 -5.26 -7.78 -10.89
C GLN A 201 -4.52 -7.92 -9.54
N GLU A 202 -4.94 -7.20 -8.49
CA GLU A 202 -4.35 -7.30 -7.14
C GLU A 202 -4.69 -8.63 -6.49
N ASN A 203 -5.93 -9.10 -6.66
CA ASN A 203 -6.35 -10.42 -6.21
C ASN A 203 -5.57 -11.53 -6.93
N ASP A 204 -5.35 -11.40 -8.24
CA ASP A 204 -4.60 -12.37 -9.01
C ASP A 204 -3.09 -12.35 -8.66
N ALA A 205 -2.50 -11.19 -8.40
CA ALA A 205 -1.13 -11.07 -7.93
C ALA A 205 -0.94 -11.71 -6.55
N THR A 206 -1.87 -11.46 -5.63
CA THR A 206 -1.86 -12.08 -4.29
C THR A 206 -2.01 -13.60 -4.38
N ARG A 207 -2.92 -14.11 -5.22
CA ARG A 207 -3.07 -15.56 -5.46
C ARG A 207 -1.82 -16.18 -6.04
N ARG A 208 -1.18 -15.55 -7.02
CA ARG A 208 0.08 -16.02 -7.61
C ARG A 208 1.19 -16.10 -6.56
N SER A 209 1.34 -15.07 -5.72
CA SER A 209 2.33 -15.06 -4.65
C SER A 209 2.10 -16.20 -3.64
N VAL A 210 0.84 -16.45 -3.23
CA VAL A 210 0.49 -17.55 -2.34
C VAL A 210 0.79 -18.90 -2.98
N ASP A 211 0.48 -19.06 -4.27
CA ASP A 211 0.75 -20.32 -4.98
C ASP A 211 2.24 -20.55 -5.22
N GLU A 212 3.04 -19.51 -5.41
CA GLU A 212 4.50 -19.59 -5.47
C GLU A 212 5.10 -20.02 -4.12
N ASP A 213 4.66 -19.43 -3.02
CA ASP A 213 5.09 -19.80 -1.66
C ASP A 213 4.75 -21.26 -1.36
N ARG A 214 3.54 -21.71 -1.69
CA ARG A 214 3.11 -23.10 -1.56
C ARG A 214 3.97 -24.05 -2.37
N LYS A 215 4.30 -23.67 -3.59
CA LYS A 215 5.15 -24.45 -4.50
C LYS A 215 6.57 -24.59 -3.95
N LEU A 216 7.18 -23.50 -3.47
CA LEU A 216 8.50 -23.52 -2.86
C LEU A 216 8.52 -24.42 -1.60
N TYR A 217 7.48 -24.33 -0.78
CA TYR A 217 7.34 -25.20 0.39
C TYR A 217 7.25 -26.68 0.02
N LEU A 218 6.44 -27.03 -1.00
CA LEU A 218 6.31 -28.40 -1.47
C LEU A 218 7.64 -28.92 -2.04
N GLN A 219 8.35 -28.13 -2.82
CA GLN A 219 9.68 -28.51 -3.33
C GLN A 219 10.66 -28.78 -2.20
N ALA A 220 10.70 -27.90 -1.19
CA ALA A 220 11.55 -28.11 -0.01
C ALA A 220 11.17 -29.38 0.77
N SER A 221 9.86 -29.65 0.91
CA SER A 221 9.36 -30.85 1.59
C SER A 221 9.72 -32.13 0.83
N ILE A 222 9.55 -32.15 -0.48
CA ILE A 222 9.91 -33.27 -1.35
C ILE A 222 11.41 -33.57 -1.22
N VAL A 223 12.27 -32.55 -1.34
CA VAL A 223 13.71 -32.72 -1.20
C VAL A 223 14.10 -33.23 0.19
N ARG A 224 13.46 -32.74 1.25
CA ARG A 224 13.69 -33.22 2.64
C ARG A 224 13.32 -34.67 2.80
N VAL A 225 12.16 -35.10 2.30
CA VAL A 225 11.70 -36.48 2.31
C VAL A 225 12.69 -37.37 1.56
N MET A 226 13.08 -36.99 0.34
CA MET A 226 14.01 -37.77 -0.47
C MET A 226 15.41 -37.84 0.13
N LYS A 227 15.92 -36.79 0.74
CA LYS A 227 17.21 -36.82 1.47
C LYS A 227 17.17 -37.79 2.65
N SER A 228 16.04 -37.86 3.35
CA SER A 228 15.89 -38.75 4.53
C SER A 228 15.70 -40.20 4.14
N ARG A 229 14.92 -40.49 3.10
CA ARG A 229 14.52 -41.85 2.70
C ARG A 229 15.38 -42.45 1.60
N LYS A 230 16.11 -41.61 0.86
CA LYS A 230 16.97 -41.95 -0.29
C LYS A 230 16.22 -42.54 -1.50
N SER A 231 15.37 -43.54 -1.31
CA SER A 231 14.53 -44.12 -2.36
C SER A 231 13.13 -44.37 -1.84
N LEU A 232 12.12 -43.93 -2.62
CA LEU A 232 10.69 -44.09 -2.35
C LEU A 232 9.91 -44.33 -3.64
N THR A 233 8.82 -45.08 -3.53
CA THR A 233 7.85 -45.13 -4.64
C THR A 233 7.15 -43.78 -4.77
N HIS A 234 6.70 -43.41 -5.98
CA HIS A 234 5.99 -42.16 -6.23
C HIS A 234 4.77 -41.99 -5.29
N THR A 235 4.00 -43.05 -5.07
CA THR A 235 2.82 -43.04 -4.20
C THR A 235 3.19 -42.74 -2.74
N SER A 236 4.25 -43.39 -2.21
CA SER A 236 4.71 -43.16 -0.86
C SER A 236 5.29 -41.76 -0.67
N LEU A 237 6.02 -41.25 -1.65
CA LEU A 237 6.53 -39.86 -1.62
C LEU A 237 5.38 -38.85 -1.56
N VAL A 238 4.38 -38.99 -2.41
CA VAL A 238 3.22 -38.12 -2.42
C VAL A 238 2.48 -38.14 -1.07
N GLN A 239 2.27 -39.32 -0.50
CA GLN A 239 1.58 -39.47 0.79
C GLN A 239 2.37 -38.81 1.93
N GLU A 240 3.69 -38.97 1.95
CA GLU A 240 4.54 -38.39 2.99
C GLU A 240 4.60 -36.85 2.87
N VAL A 241 4.65 -36.33 1.65
CA VAL A 241 4.58 -34.89 1.37
C VAL A 241 3.22 -34.30 1.79
N ILE A 242 2.12 -34.98 1.49
CA ILE A 242 0.79 -34.57 1.95
C ILE A 242 0.74 -34.52 3.49
N ASN A 243 1.24 -35.53 4.17
CA ASN A 243 1.23 -35.57 5.62
C ASN A 243 2.04 -34.43 6.24
N GLN A 244 3.19 -34.09 5.66
CA GLN A 244 3.99 -32.93 6.11
C GLN A 244 3.30 -31.58 5.80
N ALA A 245 2.63 -31.47 4.67
CA ALA A 245 1.99 -30.22 4.25
C ALA A 245 0.66 -29.94 4.96
N LYS A 246 -0.05 -30.97 5.45
CA LYS A 246 -1.36 -30.83 6.12
C LYS A 246 -1.38 -29.86 7.30
N SER A 247 -0.26 -29.66 7.98
CA SER A 247 -0.15 -28.70 9.08
C SER A 247 -0.15 -27.23 8.61
N ARG A 248 0.14 -26.99 7.33
CA ARG A 248 0.23 -25.65 6.76
C ARG A 248 -0.90 -25.34 5.77
N PHE A 249 -1.13 -26.25 4.82
CA PHE A 249 -2.22 -26.15 3.84
C PHE A 249 -2.53 -27.53 3.26
N ASN A 250 -3.64 -27.64 2.57
CA ASN A 250 -4.02 -28.89 1.90
C ASN A 250 -3.53 -28.85 0.42
N PRO A 251 -2.45 -29.55 0.07
CA PRO A 251 -1.89 -29.48 -1.28
C PRO A 251 -2.74 -30.27 -2.27
N SER A 252 -2.90 -29.76 -3.47
CA SER A 252 -3.55 -30.49 -4.55
C SER A 252 -2.59 -31.47 -5.21
N MET A 253 -3.11 -32.62 -5.63
CA MET A 253 -2.30 -33.64 -6.32
C MET A 253 -1.60 -33.12 -7.59
N PRO A 254 -2.24 -32.31 -8.45
CA PRO A 254 -1.54 -31.71 -9.59
C PRO A 254 -0.37 -30.83 -9.21
N MET A 255 -0.48 -30.06 -8.09
CA MET A 255 0.59 -29.18 -7.61
C MET A 255 1.80 -30.01 -7.16
N ILE A 256 1.58 -31.09 -6.41
CA ILE A 256 2.68 -31.99 -5.97
C ILE A 256 3.39 -32.64 -7.18
N LYS A 257 2.62 -33.16 -8.15
CA LYS A 257 3.18 -33.74 -9.37
C LYS A 257 4.05 -32.76 -10.11
N LYS A 258 3.56 -31.54 -10.33
CA LYS A 258 4.30 -30.47 -11.01
C LYS A 258 5.59 -30.08 -10.26
N CYS A 259 5.57 -30.10 -8.94
CA CYS A 259 6.78 -29.85 -8.11
C CYS A 259 7.80 -31.00 -8.27
N ILE A 260 7.35 -32.25 -8.32
CA ILE A 260 8.23 -33.41 -8.53
C ILE A 260 8.87 -33.33 -9.91
N GLU A 261 8.10 -33.06 -10.96
CA GLU A 261 8.62 -32.92 -12.33
C GLU A 261 9.68 -31.83 -12.42
N GLN A 262 9.43 -30.66 -11.82
CA GLN A 262 10.40 -29.56 -11.81
C GLN A 262 11.69 -29.90 -11.03
N LEU A 263 11.60 -30.69 -9.96
CA LEU A 263 12.77 -31.13 -9.21
C LEU A 263 13.57 -32.21 -9.98
N LEU A 264 12.91 -33.04 -10.78
CA LEU A 264 13.55 -33.97 -11.71
C LEU A 264 14.28 -33.21 -12.83
N GLU A 265 13.63 -32.22 -13.47
CA GLU A 265 14.25 -31.38 -14.49
C GLU A 265 15.49 -30.63 -13.96
N LYS A 266 15.42 -30.15 -12.72
CA LYS A 266 16.53 -29.46 -12.05
C LYS A 266 17.57 -30.41 -11.47
N GLN A 267 17.42 -31.73 -11.62
CA GLN A 267 18.32 -32.77 -11.12
C GLN A 267 18.49 -32.79 -9.58
N TYR A 268 17.55 -32.24 -8.81
CA TYR A 268 17.55 -32.34 -7.35
C TYR A 268 17.11 -33.72 -6.84
N ILE A 269 16.36 -34.45 -7.64
CA ILE A 269 15.94 -35.84 -7.43
C ILE A 269 16.07 -36.61 -8.74
N GLN A 270 16.21 -37.94 -8.63
CA GLN A 270 16.30 -38.86 -9.76
C GLN A 270 15.13 -39.84 -9.72
N ARG A 271 14.77 -40.40 -10.89
CA ARG A 271 13.76 -41.47 -11.00
C ARG A 271 14.31 -42.79 -10.50
#